data_9e789abdf8e24229b17a7754393fc47d
#
_entry.id   9e789abdf8e24229b17a7754393fc47d
#
_cell.length_a   1.000
_cell.length_b   1.000
_cell.length_c   1.000
_cell.angle_alpha   90.00
_cell.angle_beta   90.00
_cell.angle_gamma   90.00
#
_symmetry.space_group_name_H-M   'P 1'
#
loop_
_entity.id
_entity.type
_entity.pdbx_description
1 polymer ?
#
loop_
_entity_poly.entity_id
_entity_poly.type
_entity_poly.pdbx_seq_one_letter_code
_entity_poly.pdbx_strand_id
1 'polypeptide(L)'
;MSLKYALLGLLSERPKYGYEIKQQFEGALGNVWSVSYGQLYPTLRRLSEVGWVTKETAPGKKAAEKNIYSITEKGKKRLDDWLLRPLRSNYRVKDEFTLKFLFFDKIPKEKVLNYLRSQQKKIIMQKENFQRTLVSIGDEINFFLQAIIRKGIIHLEAENQWLEEVINDLEGQLTEGQSTDGL
;
A
#
# COMPACT_ATOMS: atom_id res chain seq x y z
N MET A 1 -7.10 -8.66 0.93
CA MET A 1 -5.86 -8.49 0.16
C MET A 1 -5.12 -9.81 0.09
N SER A 2 -4.39 -10.10 -1.00
CA SER A 2 -3.99 -11.46 -1.27
C SER A 2 -2.48 -11.61 -1.41
N LEU A 3 -1.77 -11.51 -0.29
CA LEU A 3 -0.32 -11.75 -0.18
C LEU A 3 0.11 -13.03 -0.94
N LYS A 4 -0.72 -14.07 -0.88
CA LYS A 4 -0.45 -15.34 -1.58
C LYS A 4 -0.22 -15.16 -3.09
N TYR A 5 -1.01 -14.31 -3.75
CA TYR A 5 -0.84 -14.07 -5.19
C TYR A 5 0.32 -13.15 -5.51
N ALA A 6 0.62 -12.19 -4.63
CA ALA A 6 1.84 -11.40 -4.76
C ALA A 6 3.10 -12.28 -4.67
N LEU A 7 3.11 -13.27 -3.75
CA LEU A 7 4.19 -14.25 -3.65
C LEU A 7 4.29 -15.11 -4.91
N LEU A 8 3.16 -15.59 -5.45
CA LEU A 8 3.17 -16.34 -6.71
C LEU A 8 3.70 -15.48 -7.87
N GLY A 9 3.33 -14.20 -7.94
CA GLY A 9 3.85 -13.27 -8.95
C GLY A 9 5.37 -13.09 -8.87
N LEU A 10 5.92 -12.90 -7.67
CA LEU A 10 7.37 -12.81 -7.50
C LEU A 10 8.11 -14.12 -7.85
N LEU A 11 7.49 -15.26 -7.54
CA LEU A 11 8.07 -16.57 -7.84
C LEU A 11 7.88 -17.01 -9.30
N SER A 12 7.01 -16.34 -10.06
CA SER A 12 6.82 -16.65 -11.49
C SER A 12 8.01 -16.23 -12.36
N GLU A 13 8.81 -15.27 -11.89
CA GLU A 13 10.03 -14.83 -12.59
C GLU A 13 11.16 -15.85 -12.50
N ARG A 14 11.45 -16.34 -11.30
CA ARG A 14 12.46 -17.37 -10.99
C ARG A 14 12.28 -17.89 -9.57
N PRO A 15 12.88 -19.06 -9.24
CA PRO A 15 13.03 -19.49 -7.85
C PRO A 15 13.74 -18.45 -7.00
N LYS A 16 13.30 -18.27 -5.74
CA LYS A 16 13.85 -17.25 -4.83
C LYS A 16 14.00 -17.79 -3.41
N TYR A 17 15.02 -17.31 -2.72
CA TYR A 17 15.12 -17.48 -1.28
C TYR A 17 14.11 -16.63 -0.53
N GLY A 18 13.68 -17.05 0.66
CA GLY A 18 12.72 -16.28 1.46
C GLY A 18 13.17 -14.85 1.76
N TYR A 19 14.47 -14.61 1.97
CA TYR A 19 15.01 -13.28 2.20
C TYR A 19 14.99 -12.40 0.94
N GLU A 20 15.22 -12.97 -0.26
CA GLU A 20 15.11 -12.24 -1.54
C GLU A 20 13.68 -11.76 -1.78
N ILE A 21 12.69 -12.62 -1.49
CA ILE A 21 11.27 -12.25 -1.58
C ILE A 21 11.00 -11.06 -0.65
N LYS A 22 11.51 -11.08 0.59
CA LYS A 22 11.36 -9.98 1.55
C LYS A 22 12.00 -8.69 1.04
N GLN A 23 13.22 -8.75 0.51
CA GLN A 23 13.92 -7.62 -0.08
C GLN A 23 13.15 -6.98 -1.24
N GLN A 24 12.54 -7.79 -2.12
CA GLN A 24 11.73 -7.27 -3.23
C GLN A 24 10.46 -6.56 -2.73
N PHE A 25 9.85 -7.04 -1.64
CA PHE A 25 8.75 -6.32 -1.01
C PHE A 25 9.19 -5.00 -0.37
N GLU A 26 10.39 -4.93 0.21
CA GLU A 26 10.93 -3.72 0.83
C GLU A 26 11.47 -2.71 -0.20
N GLY A 27 11.91 -3.18 -1.35
CA GLY A 27 12.42 -2.36 -2.46
C GLY A 27 11.30 -1.80 -3.35
N ALA A 28 11.15 -2.36 -4.55
CA ALA A 28 10.24 -1.84 -5.56
C ALA A 28 8.75 -1.79 -5.14
N LEU A 29 8.32 -2.68 -4.23
CA LEU A 29 6.96 -2.75 -3.72
C LEU A 29 6.78 -2.07 -2.35
N GLY A 30 7.85 -1.71 -1.66
CA GLY A 30 7.81 -1.25 -0.26
C GLY A 30 6.98 0.01 -0.03
N ASN A 31 6.95 0.91 -1.00
CA ASN A 31 6.09 2.09 -0.97
C ASN A 31 4.61 1.77 -1.26
N VAL A 32 4.33 0.61 -1.88
CA VAL A 32 2.99 0.18 -2.27
C VAL A 32 2.46 -0.89 -1.31
N TRP A 33 3.36 -1.75 -0.79
CA TRP A 33 2.96 -2.89 0.04
C TRP A 33 4.07 -3.37 0.95
N SER A 34 3.95 -3.16 2.25
CA SER A 34 4.86 -3.72 3.25
C SER A 34 4.39 -5.10 3.72
N VAL A 35 5.33 -6.03 3.90
CA VAL A 35 5.06 -7.40 4.39
C VAL A 35 6.02 -7.72 5.53
N SER A 36 5.50 -8.17 6.67
CA SER A 36 6.32 -8.63 7.79
C SER A 36 6.79 -10.08 7.59
N TYR A 37 7.89 -10.47 8.26
CA TYR A 37 8.33 -11.86 8.29
C TYR A 37 7.26 -12.81 8.86
N GLY A 38 6.48 -12.33 9.84
CA GLY A 38 5.37 -13.08 10.44
C GLY A 38 4.21 -13.35 9.47
N GLN A 39 4.10 -12.60 8.36
CA GLN A 39 3.12 -12.84 7.31
C GLN A 39 3.71 -13.65 6.14
N LEU A 40 4.97 -13.38 5.80
CA LEU A 40 5.65 -13.99 4.66
C LEU A 40 5.78 -15.52 4.81
N TYR A 41 6.48 -15.97 5.85
CA TYR A 41 6.79 -17.40 5.99
C TYR A 41 5.57 -18.29 6.25
N PRO A 42 4.58 -17.92 7.08
CA PRO A 42 3.34 -18.69 7.19
C PRO A 42 2.58 -18.78 5.87
N THR A 43 2.62 -17.72 5.03
CA THR A 43 1.97 -17.75 3.71
C THR A 43 2.71 -18.68 2.75
N LEU A 44 4.05 -18.62 2.69
CA LEU A 44 4.85 -19.55 1.88
C LEU A 44 4.62 -21.01 2.29
N ARG A 45 4.54 -21.28 3.61
CA ARG A 45 4.23 -22.63 4.10
C ARG A 45 2.87 -23.12 3.61
N ARG A 46 1.81 -22.30 3.74
CA ARG A 46 0.47 -22.65 3.24
C ARG A 46 0.46 -22.88 1.72
N LEU A 47 1.22 -22.08 0.97
CA LEU A 47 1.35 -22.28 -0.48
C LEU A 47 2.03 -23.62 -0.82
N SER A 48 3.01 -24.03 -0.03
CA SER A 48 3.67 -25.35 -0.19
C SER A 48 2.72 -26.48 0.19
N GLU A 49 1.96 -26.34 1.28
CA GLU A 49 0.97 -27.35 1.74
C GLU A 49 -0.13 -27.61 0.69
N VAL A 50 -0.57 -26.56 -0.04
CA VAL A 50 -1.57 -26.70 -1.12
C VAL A 50 -0.95 -27.03 -2.50
N GLY A 51 0.37 -27.16 -2.56
CA GLY A 51 1.12 -27.53 -3.77
C GLY A 51 1.16 -26.44 -4.85
N TRP A 52 1.05 -25.15 -4.48
CA TRP A 52 1.22 -24.04 -5.42
C TRP A 52 2.68 -23.57 -5.52
N VAL A 53 3.47 -23.90 -4.51
CA VAL A 53 4.89 -23.61 -4.40
C VAL A 53 5.60 -24.88 -3.92
N THR A 54 6.79 -25.18 -4.44
CA THR A 54 7.72 -26.13 -3.84
C THR A 54 8.70 -25.41 -2.93
N LYS A 55 9.18 -26.13 -1.92
CA LYS A 55 10.23 -25.68 -1.02
C LYS A 55 11.36 -26.72 -1.08
N GLU A 56 12.54 -26.25 -1.43
CA GLU A 56 13.76 -27.05 -1.43
C GLU A 56 14.75 -26.47 -0.41
N THR A 57 15.38 -27.34 0.38
CA THR A 57 16.39 -26.93 1.34
C THR A 57 17.76 -27.05 0.69
N ALA A 58 18.43 -25.92 0.44
CA ALA A 58 19.78 -25.92 -0.10
C ALA A 58 20.80 -25.88 1.06
N PRO A 59 21.92 -26.63 0.95
CA PRO A 59 22.99 -26.59 1.94
C PRO A 59 23.58 -25.16 1.99
N GLY A 60 23.52 -24.53 3.16
CA GLY A 60 24.07 -23.20 3.39
C GLY A 60 25.57 -23.24 3.72
N LYS A 61 26.36 -22.25 3.31
CA LYS A 61 27.80 -22.14 3.59
C LYS A 61 28.17 -21.95 5.07
N LYS A 62 27.23 -21.78 5.99
CA LYS A 62 27.43 -21.74 7.46
C LYS A 62 26.14 -22.24 8.13
N ALA A 63 26.01 -23.53 8.38
CA ALA A 63 25.04 -24.19 9.29
C ALA A 63 23.55 -23.73 9.27
N ALA A 64 23.17 -22.73 8.45
CA ALA A 64 21.80 -22.26 8.31
C ALA A 64 21.23 -22.78 6.97
N GLU A 65 20.29 -23.70 7.06
CA GLU A 65 19.51 -24.18 5.91
C GLU A 65 18.83 -23.01 5.21
N LYS A 66 19.11 -22.84 3.90
CA LYS A 66 18.45 -21.82 3.08
C LYS A 66 17.36 -22.47 2.24
N ASN A 67 16.13 -22.05 2.46
CA ASN A 67 14.99 -22.54 1.71
C ASN A 67 14.80 -21.74 0.41
N ILE A 68 14.81 -22.43 -0.72
CA ILE A 68 14.45 -21.91 -2.04
C ILE A 68 12.99 -22.27 -2.29
N TYR A 69 12.23 -21.32 -2.79
CA TYR A 69 10.83 -21.49 -3.16
C TYR A 69 10.68 -21.35 -4.67
N SER A 70 9.89 -22.24 -5.27
CA SER A 70 9.61 -22.25 -6.71
C SER A 70 8.11 -22.37 -6.93
N ILE A 71 7.55 -21.63 -7.89
CA ILE A 71 6.15 -21.78 -8.27
C ILE A 71 5.95 -23.08 -9.05
N THR A 72 4.85 -23.79 -8.78
CA THR A 72 4.45 -24.99 -9.54
C THR A 72 3.53 -24.61 -10.71
N GLU A 73 3.31 -25.54 -11.65
CA GLU A 73 2.32 -25.34 -12.73
C GLU A 73 0.92 -25.08 -12.16
N LYS A 74 0.55 -25.73 -11.07
CA LYS A 74 -0.69 -25.46 -10.33
C LYS A 74 -0.72 -24.05 -9.79
N GLY A 75 0.42 -23.55 -9.27
CA GLY A 75 0.59 -22.19 -8.78
C GLY A 75 0.46 -21.15 -9.88
N LYS A 76 1.10 -21.38 -11.04
CA LYS A 76 1.01 -20.50 -12.22
C LYS A 76 -0.45 -20.35 -12.68
N LYS A 77 -1.15 -21.47 -12.88
CA LYS A 77 -2.57 -21.44 -13.25
C LYS A 77 -3.43 -20.65 -12.27
N ARG A 78 -3.17 -20.77 -10.95
CA ARG A 78 -3.87 -20.00 -9.93
C ARG A 78 -3.54 -18.52 -9.96
N LEU A 79 -2.32 -18.16 -10.32
CA LEU A 79 -1.92 -16.77 -10.53
C LEU A 79 -2.66 -16.17 -11.73
N ASP A 80 -2.65 -16.85 -12.87
CA ASP A 80 -3.32 -16.43 -14.11
C ASP A 80 -4.83 -16.24 -13.90
N ASP A 81 -5.49 -17.23 -13.28
CA ASP A 81 -6.91 -17.17 -12.92
C ASP A 81 -7.23 -15.94 -12.03
N TRP A 82 -6.30 -15.57 -11.16
CA TRP A 82 -6.49 -14.44 -10.26
C TRP A 82 -6.24 -13.10 -10.96
N LEU A 83 -5.21 -13.00 -11.80
CA LEU A 83 -4.86 -11.78 -12.54
C LEU A 83 -6.00 -11.33 -13.46
N LEU A 84 -6.70 -12.28 -14.07
CA LEU A 84 -7.79 -12.01 -15.02
C LEU A 84 -9.17 -11.95 -14.37
N ARG A 85 -9.29 -12.27 -13.08
CA ARG A 85 -10.57 -12.26 -12.38
C ARG A 85 -11.05 -10.83 -12.14
N PRO A 86 -12.25 -10.46 -12.61
CA PRO A 86 -12.82 -9.16 -12.32
C PRO A 86 -12.91 -8.90 -10.82
N LEU A 87 -12.51 -7.71 -10.38
CA LEU A 87 -12.71 -7.28 -9.01
C LEU A 87 -14.20 -6.98 -8.79
N ARG A 88 -14.77 -7.48 -7.70
CA ARG A 88 -16.05 -6.99 -7.22
C ARG A 88 -15.82 -5.56 -6.74
N SER A 89 -16.35 -4.59 -7.48
CA SER A 89 -16.26 -3.19 -7.13
C SER A 89 -16.99 -2.95 -5.81
N ASN A 90 -16.22 -2.79 -4.75
CA ASN A 90 -16.69 -2.20 -3.51
C ASN A 90 -15.73 -1.07 -3.20
N TYR A 91 -16.05 0.13 -3.68
CA TYR A 91 -15.43 1.33 -3.17
C TYR A 91 -15.86 1.44 -1.69
N ARG A 92 -14.98 1.05 -0.81
CA ARG A 92 -15.18 1.20 0.64
C ARG A 92 -14.07 2.10 1.14
N VAL A 93 -14.44 3.30 1.50
CA VAL A 93 -13.59 4.17 2.32
C VAL A 93 -13.56 3.56 3.72
N LYS A 94 -12.57 2.73 4.01
CA LYS A 94 -12.38 2.07 5.31
C LYS A 94 -10.96 2.34 5.78
N ASP A 95 -10.71 3.57 6.18
CA ASP A 95 -9.49 3.96 6.84
C ASP A 95 -9.79 4.66 8.16
N GLU A 96 -8.81 4.72 9.03
CA GLU A 96 -8.93 5.33 10.35
C GLU A 96 -9.20 6.84 10.28
N PHE A 97 -8.66 7.51 9.26
CA PHE A 97 -8.85 8.94 9.08
C PHE A 97 -10.31 9.27 8.79
N THR A 98 -10.92 8.59 7.82
CA THR A 98 -12.34 8.71 7.50
C THR A 98 -13.22 8.37 8.71
N LEU A 99 -12.86 7.34 9.49
CA LEU A 99 -13.60 7.00 10.70
C LEU A 99 -13.56 8.14 11.73
N LYS A 100 -12.41 8.80 11.90
CA LYS A 100 -12.29 9.94 12.83
C LYS A 100 -13.18 11.11 12.43
N PHE A 101 -13.39 11.33 11.14
CA PHE A 101 -14.26 12.39 10.64
C PHE A 101 -15.68 12.32 11.20
N LEU A 102 -16.22 11.11 11.42
CA LEU A 102 -17.55 10.92 12.00
C LEU A 102 -17.70 11.43 13.44
N PHE A 103 -16.60 11.78 14.09
CA PHE A 103 -16.58 12.17 15.50
C PHE A 103 -15.90 13.53 15.76
N PHE A 104 -15.54 14.27 14.71
CA PHE A 104 -14.89 15.57 14.84
C PHE A 104 -15.83 16.66 15.40
N ASP A 105 -17.14 16.47 15.35
CA ASP A 105 -18.14 17.29 16.01
C ASP A 105 -17.98 17.33 17.54
N LYS A 106 -17.30 16.33 18.13
CA LYS A 106 -17.06 16.20 19.58
C LYS A 106 -15.78 16.89 20.05
N ILE A 107 -15.05 17.54 19.15
CA ILE A 107 -13.74 18.16 19.42
C ILE A 107 -13.80 19.65 19.02
N PRO A 108 -13.16 20.57 19.78
CA PRO A 108 -13.07 21.96 19.39
C PRO A 108 -12.56 22.15 17.97
N LYS A 109 -13.23 22.98 17.18
CA LYS A 109 -12.96 23.18 15.74
C LYS A 109 -11.50 23.55 15.46
N GLU A 110 -10.87 24.37 16.31
CA GLU A 110 -9.47 24.79 16.20
C GLU A 110 -8.51 23.58 16.29
N LYS A 111 -8.82 22.62 17.16
CA LYS A 111 -8.01 21.40 17.29
C LYS A 111 -8.18 20.51 16.07
N VAL A 112 -9.41 20.39 15.54
CA VAL A 112 -9.69 19.67 14.30
C VAL A 112 -8.93 20.31 13.14
N LEU A 113 -8.99 21.63 12.99
CA LEU A 113 -8.30 22.37 11.95
C LEU A 113 -6.78 22.14 11.98
N ASN A 114 -6.16 22.22 13.15
CA ASN A 114 -4.74 21.95 13.33
C ASN A 114 -4.39 20.50 12.93
N TYR A 115 -5.24 19.54 13.29
CA TYR A 115 -5.07 18.14 12.90
C TYR A 115 -5.17 17.96 11.38
N LEU A 116 -6.19 18.53 10.72
CA LEU A 116 -6.39 18.45 9.27
C LEU A 116 -5.20 19.04 8.50
N ARG A 117 -4.73 20.21 8.90
CA ARG A 117 -3.52 20.84 8.31
C ARG A 117 -2.28 19.95 8.47
N SER A 118 -2.16 19.27 9.62
CA SER A 118 -1.05 18.32 9.82
C SER A 118 -1.13 17.10 8.91
N GLN A 119 -2.34 16.59 8.64
CA GLN A 119 -2.56 15.48 7.69
C GLN A 119 -2.29 15.94 6.25
N GLN A 120 -2.75 17.12 5.87
CA GLN A 120 -2.49 17.71 4.56
C GLN A 120 -0.99 17.80 4.25
N LYS A 121 -0.18 18.29 5.20
CA LYS A 121 1.28 18.31 5.06
C LYS A 121 1.87 16.94 4.78
N LYS A 122 1.39 15.88 5.45
CA LYS A 122 1.86 14.50 5.23
C LYS A 122 1.50 13.99 3.83
N ILE A 123 0.29 14.30 3.36
CA ILE A 123 -0.16 13.93 2.02
C ILE A 123 0.70 14.59 0.95
N ILE A 124 0.98 15.89 1.10
CA ILE A 124 1.86 16.64 0.18
C ILE A 124 3.25 16.01 0.14
N MET A 125 3.87 15.74 1.30
CA MET A 125 5.18 15.10 1.38
C MET A 125 5.18 13.71 0.73
N GLN A 126 4.12 12.93 0.94
CA GLN A 126 4.01 11.60 0.35
C GLN A 126 3.86 11.67 -1.18
N LYS A 127 3.08 12.64 -1.70
CA LYS A 127 2.96 12.91 -3.14
C LYS A 127 4.31 13.23 -3.75
N GLU A 128 5.07 14.14 -3.15
CA GLU A 128 6.42 14.51 -3.61
C GLU A 128 7.38 13.31 -3.62
N ASN A 129 7.29 12.42 -2.62
CA ASN A 129 8.07 11.19 -2.60
C ASN A 129 7.72 10.27 -3.78
N PHE A 130 6.44 10.08 -4.08
CA PHE A 130 6.01 9.30 -5.25
C PHE A 130 6.47 9.94 -6.57
N GLN A 131 6.40 11.26 -6.69
CA GLN A 131 6.89 11.99 -7.88
C GLN A 131 8.40 11.82 -8.06
N ARG A 132 9.19 11.97 -6.98
CA ARG A 132 10.65 11.71 -7.00
C ARG A 132 10.96 10.27 -7.38
N THR A 133 10.22 9.31 -6.84
CA THR A 133 10.37 7.90 -7.19
C THR A 133 10.09 7.70 -8.68
N LEU A 134 9.03 8.28 -9.22
CA LEU A 134 8.68 8.14 -10.64
C LEU A 134 9.79 8.70 -11.56
N VAL A 135 10.42 9.81 -11.17
CA VAL A 135 11.55 10.40 -11.92
C VAL A 135 12.81 9.54 -11.81
N SER A 136 13.12 9.04 -10.61
CA SER A 136 14.35 8.25 -10.38
C SER A 136 14.35 6.88 -11.06
N ILE A 137 13.16 6.35 -11.30
CA ILE A 137 12.95 5.03 -11.89
C ILE A 137 13.20 5.05 -13.41
N GLY A 138 13.02 6.19 -14.08
CA GLY A 138 13.24 6.32 -15.54
C GLY A 138 12.26 5.50 -16.39
N ASP A 139 12.52 5.47 -17.70
CA ASP A 139 11.68 4.79 -18.70
C ASP A 139 11.91 3.27 -18.77
N GLU A 140 12.97 2.75 -18.13
CA GLU A 140 13.35 1.33 -18.18
C GLU A 140 12.48 0.41 -17.34
N ILE A 141 11.56 0.96 -16.53
CA ILE A 141 10.70 0.17 -15.65
C ILE A 141 9.41 -0.25 -16.34
N ASN A 142 8.96 -1.44 -15.93
CA ASN A 142 7.69 -2.03 -16.30
C ASN A 142 6.54 -0.99 -16.24
N PHE A 143 5.85 -0.82 -17.36
CA PHE A 143 4.69 0.08 -17.53
C PHE A 143 3.68 -0.02 -16.37
N PHE A 144 3.38 -1.23 -15.89
CA PHE A 144 2.39 -1.42 -14.81
C PHE A 144 2.85 -0.84 -13.48
N LEU A 145 4.15 -0.87 -13.18
CA LEU A 145 4.69 -0.25 -11.96
C LEU A 145 4.60 1.28 -12.04
N GLN A 146 4.94 1.88 -13.19
CA GLN A 146 4.73 3.32 -13.41
C GLN A 146 3.25 3.69 -13.25
N ALA A 147 2.33 2.90 -13.81
CA ALA A 147 0.89 3.13 -13.70
C ALA A 147 0.40 3.09 -12.25
N ILE A 148 0.93 2.17 -11.41
CA ILE A 148 0.61 2.09 -9.98
C ILE A 148 1.09 3.34 -9.24
N ILE A 149 2.32 3.82 -9.50
CA ILE A 149 2.86 5.04 -8.87
C ILE A 149 2.03 6.26 -9.28
N ARG A 150 1.71 6.41 -10.57
CA ARG A 150 0.82 7.48 -11.06
C ARG A 150 -0.56 7.44 -10.41
N LYS A 151 -1.14 6.25 -10.26
CA LYS A 151 -2.39 6.08 -9.51
C LYS A 151 -2.25 6.60 -8.08
N GLY A 152 -1.14 6.29 -7.39
CA GLY A 152 -0.87 6.79 -6.04
C GLY A 152 -0.83 8.32 -5.99
N ILE A 153 -0.17 8.97 -6.94
CA ILE A 153 -0.10 10.43 -7.06
C ILE A 153 -1.50 11.02 -7.22
N ILE A 154 -2.30 10.48 -8.16
CA ILE A 154 -3.68 10.94 -8.42
C ILE A 154 -4.56 10.81 -7.16
N HIS A 155 -4.45 9.72 -6.41
CA HIS A 155 -5.19 9.54 -5.16
C HIS A 155 -4.80 10.59 -4.11
N LEU A 156 -3.50 10.85 -3.94
CA LEU A 156 -3.00 11.85 -3.00
C LEU A 156 -3.40 13.27 -3.41
N GLU A 157 -3.47 13.58 -4.70
CA GLU A 157 -3.97 14.85 -5.21
C GLU A 157 -5.45 15.05 -4.88
N ALA A 158 -6.27 14.05 -5.14
CA ALA A 158 -7.70 14.09 -4.84
C ALA A 158 -7.97 14.23 -3.32
N GLU A 159 -7.20 13.51 -2.49
CA GLU A 159 -7.29 13.60 -1.04
C GLU A 159 -6.84 14.97 -0.51
N ASN A 160 -5.77 15.54 -1.08
CA ASN A 160 -5.32 16.88 -0.75
C ASN A 160 -6.36 17.95 -1.10
N GLN A 161 -6.96 17.85 -2.29
CA GLN A 161 -8.01 18.78 -2.71
C GLN A 161 -9.22 18.72 -1.79
N TRP A 162 -9.67 17.51 -1.46
CA TRP A 162 -10.78 17.33 -0.52
C TRP A 162 -10.47 17.91 0.87
N LEU A 163 -9.26 17.71 1.39
CA LEU A 163 -8.84 18.30 2.66
C LEU A 163 -8.81 19.82 2.61
N GLU A 164 -8.36 20.40 1.51
CA GLU A 164 -8.33 21.86 1.31
C GLU A 164 -9.75 22.43 1.36
N GLU A 165 -10.71 21.81 0.69
CA GLU A 165 -12.13 22.19 0.74
C GLU A 165 -12.67 22.13 2.17
N VAL A 166 -12.44 21.03 2.89
CA VAL A 166 -12.90 20.87 4.28
C VAL A 166 -12.24 21.88 5.24
N ILE A 167 -10.95 22.16 5.08
CA ILE A 167 -10.23 23.14 5.88
C ILE A 167 -10.83 24.55 5.66
N ASN A 168 -11.04 24.95 4.41
CA ASN A 168 -11.62 26.25 4.06
C ASN A 168 -13.03 26.41 4.63
N ASP A 169 -13.88 25.38 4.50
CA ASP A 169 -15.23 25.39 5.07
C ASP A 169 -15.21 25.53 6.60
N LEU A 170 -14.30 24.82 7.26
CA LEU A 170 -14.18 24.89 8.73
C LEU A 170 -13.64 26.26 9.22
N GLU A 171 -12.72 26.87 8.46
CA GLU A 171 -12.23 28.22 8.72
C GLU A 171 -13.33 29.27 8.57
N GLY A 172 -14.14 29.18 7.52
CA GLY A 172 -15.31 30.02 7.31
C GLY A 172 -16.27 29.96 8.48
N GLN A 173 -16.59 28.77 8.98
CA GLN A 173 -17.45 28.60 10.15
C GLN A 173 -16.88 29.18 11.47
N LEU A 174 -15.56 29.25 11.60
CA LEU A 174 -14.91 29.86 12.76
C LEU A 174 -14.98 31.40 12.72
N THR A 175 -14.84 31.98 11.52
CA THR A 175 -14.94 33.46 11.35
C THR A 175 -16.35 33.98 11.52
N GLU A 176 -17.34 33.24 11.02
CA GLU A 176 -18.77 33.60 11.20
C GLU A 176 -19.21 33.53 12.67
N GLY A 177 -18.76 32.50 13.42
CA GLY A 177 -19.07 32.33 14.85
C GLY A 177 -18.50 33.46 15.72
N GLN A 178 -17.37 34.07 15.37
CA GLN A 178 -16.77 35.20 16.10
C GLN A 178 -17.48 36.52 15.82
N SER A 179 -18.18 36.66 14.69
CA SER A 179 -18.91 37.88 14.34
C SER A 179 -20.26 37.98 15.04
N THR A 180 -20.81 36.90 15.58
CA THR A 180 -22.12 36.85 16.27
C THR A 180 -22.01 37.01 17.77
N ASP A 181 -20.85 36.81 18.39
CA ASP A 181 -20.64 36.96 19.84
C ASP A 181 -20.22 38.39 20.25
N GLY A 182 -20.22 39.36 19.33
CA GLY A 182 -19.80 40.76 19.51
C GLY A 182 -20.93 41.79 19.49
N LEU A 183 -22.20 41.38 19.59
CA LEU A 183 -23.40 42.20 19.72
C LEU A 183 -24.10 41.88 21.04
#